data_b48203fe9af3d9e52a4c25634abfb7c8
#
_entry.id   b48203fe9af3d9e52a4c25634abfb7c8
#
_cell.length_a   1.000
_cell.length_b   1.000
_cell.length_c   1.000
_cell.angle_alpha   90.00
_cell.angle_beta   90.00
_cell.angle_gamma   90.00
#
_symmetry.space_group_name_H-M   'P 1'
#
loop_
_entity.id
_entity.type
_entity.pdbx_description
1 polymer ?
#
loop_
_entity_poly.entity_id
_entity_poly.type
_entity_poly.pdbx_seq_one_letter_code
_entity_poly.pdbx_strand_id
1 'polypeptide(L)'
;LIERREEGQVRYYSHIGTGNFNEKTARLYTDFTLLTYDQNIGRDIYDVFDFLQFTYKRPRYRTLLVSPHSTRPGLMHLIEQEIANARAGYRAEMTLKCNNLVDNQ
;
A
#
# COMPACT_ATOMS: atom_id res chain seq x y z
N LEU A 1 -2.74 -6.88 -11.00
CA LEU A 1 -3.12 -5.71 -11.81
C LEU A 1 -3.57 -6.16 -13.20
N ILE A 2 -4.70 -5.62 -13.65
CA ILE A 2 -5.16 -5.72 -15.04
C ILE A 2 -5.14 -4.30 -15.61
N GLU A 3 -4.45 -4.13 -16.73
CA GLU A 3 -4.48 -2.92 -17.53
C GLU A 3 -5.35 -3.15 -18.74
N ARG A 4 -6.32 -2.28 -18.98
CA ARG A 4 -7.21 -2.32 -20.15
C ARG A 4 -7.27 -0.95 -20.82
N ARG A 5 -7.42 -0.97 -22.14
CA ARG A 5 -7.74 0.23 -22.90
C ARG A 5 -9.24 0.30 -23.13
N GLU A 6 -9.88 1.30 -22.54
CA GLU A 6 -11.31 1.56 -22.63
C GLU A 6 -11.54 2.99 -23.07
N GLU A 7 -12.34 3.17 -24.13
CA GLU A 7 -12.66 4.49 -24.70
C GLU A 7 -11.41 5.36 -24.97
N GLY A 8 -10.34 4.72 -25.46
CA GLY A 8 -9.07 5.39 -25.76
C GLY A 8 -8.17 5.71 -24.56
N GLN A 9 -8.61 5.39 -23.33
CA GLN A 9 -7.85 5.60 -22.10
C GLN A 9 -7.40 4.27 -21.50
N VAL A 10 -6.26 4.32 -20.81
CA VAL A 10 -5.79 3.18 -19.99
C VAL A 10 -6.53 3.19 -18.66
N ARG A 11 -7.08 2.03 -18.29
CA ARG A 11 -7.77 1.80 -17.02
C ARG A 11 -7.12 0.64 -16.29
N TYR A 12 -7.04 0.80 -14.97
CA TYR A 12 -6.44 -0.19 -14.07
C TYR A 12 -7.51 -0.82 -13.19
N TYR A 13 -7.47 -2.15 -13.11
CA TYR A 13 -8.26 -2.96 -12.18
C TYR A 13 -7.28 -3.68 -11.26
N SER A 14 -7.38 -3.41 -9.98
CA SER A 14 -6.37 -3.80 -9.01
C SER A 14 -6.91 -4.82 -8.01
N HIS A 15 -6.07 -5.80 -7.69
CA HIS A 15 -6.24 -6.73 -6.59
C HIS A 15 -5.03 -6.59 -5.66
N ILE A 16 -5.30 -6.29 -4.39
CA ILE A 16 -4.29 -6.20 -3.34
C ILE A 16 -4.73 -7.14 -2.23
N GLY A 17 -3.86 -8.05 -1.84
CA GLY A 17 -4.16 -9.03 -0.80
C GLY A 17 -3.05 -9.15 0.23
N THR A 18 -3.42 -9.49 1.46
CA THR A 18 -2.48 -9.78 2.55
C THR A 18 -1.94 -11.20 2.49
N GLY A 19 -2.61 -12.09 1.75
CA GLY A 19 -2.33 -13.51 1.68
C GLY A 19 -1.55 -13.94 0.44
N ASN A 20 -1.15 -15.20 0.47
CA ASN A 20 -0.49 -15.85 -0.65
C ASN A 20 -1.51 -16.54 -1.56
N PHE A 21 -1.26 -16.52 -2.88
CA PHE A 21 -2.00 -17.32 -3.86
C PHE A 21 -1.58 -18.79 -3.80
N ASN A 22 -1.78 -19.40 -2.63
CA ASN A 22 -1.47 -20.81 -2.38
C ASN A 22 -2.61 -21.44 -1.58
N GLU A 23 -3.19 -22.51 -2.12
CA GLU A 23 -4.37 -23.16 -1.55
C GLU A 23 -4.16 -23.65 -0.10
N LYS A 24 -3.00 -24.23 0.20
CA LYS A 24 -2.68 -24.75 1.53
C LYS A 24 -2.55 -23.61 2.54
N THR A 25 -1.84 -22.55 2.18
CA THR A 25 -1.62 -21.39 3.04
C THR A 25 -2.92 -20.62 3.27
N ALA A 26 -3.76 -20.48 2.25
CA ALA A 26 -5.04 -19.79 2.36
C ALA A 26 -6.05 -20.47 3.30
N ARG A 27 -5.89 -21.77 3.56
CA ARG A 27 -6.72 -22.51 4.53
C ARG A 27 -6.30 -22.27 5.99
N LEU A 28 -5.06 -21.83 6.22
CA LEU A 28 -4.51 -21.65 7.57
C LEU A 28 -4.66 -20.23 8.10
N TYR A 29 -4.75 -19.26 7.22
CA TYR A 29 -4.75 -17.83 7.59
C TYR A 29 -6.04 -17.15 7.12
N THR A 30 -6.46 -16.16 7.91
CA THR A 30 -7.54 -15.24 7.50
C THR A 30 -6.90 -14.03 6.85
N ASP A 31 -7.13 -13.88 5.56
CA ASP A 31 -6.56 -12.81 4.76
C ASP A 31 -7.62 -11.82 4.30
N PHE A 32 -7.16 -10.61 3.98
CA PHE A 32 -7.99 -9.56 3.40
C PHE A 32 -7.60 -9.33 1.94
N THR A 33 -8.60 -9.04 1.13
CA THR A 33 -8.44 -8.74 -0.29
C THR A 33 -9.20 -7.47 -0.63
N LEU A 34 -8.52 -6.54 -1.28
CA LEU A 34 -9.10 -5.36 -1.89
C LEU A 34 -9.13 -5.53 -3.40
N LEU A 35 -10.34 -5.56 -3.97
CA LEU A 35 -10.56 -5.42 -5.41
C LEU A 35 -11.02 -3.99 -5.66
N THR A 36 -10.30 -3.24 -6.49
CA THR A 36 -10.60 -1.82 -6.68
C THR A 36 -10.35 -1.35 -8.11
N TYR A 37 -11.15 -0.35 -8.51
CA TYR A 37 -11.02 0.40 -9.76
C TYR A 37 -10.40 1.80 -9.53
N ASP A 38 -9.92 2.09 -8.32
CA ASP A 38 -9.24 3.36 -8.04
C ASP A 38 -8.00 3.50 -8.93
N GLN A 39 -7.99 4.55 -9.76
CA GLN A 39 -6.93 4.74 -10.75
C GLN A 39 -5.63 5.24 -10.13
N ASN A 40 -5.66 5.87 -8.95
CA ASN A 40 -4.45 6.26 -8.23
C ASN A 40 -3.75 5.02 -7.66
N ILE A 41 -4.53 4.13 -7.03
CA ILE A 41 -4.02 2.83 -6.55
C ILE A 41 -3.51 2.01 -7.73
N GLY A 42 -4.28 1.94 -8.82
CA GLY A 42 -3.89 1.21 -10.02
C GLY A 42 -2.59 1.72 -10.62
N ARG A 43 -2.41 3.02 -10.67
CA ARG A 43 -1.17 3.65 -11.16
C ARG A 43 0.01 3.34 -10.26
N ASP A 44 -0.15 3.44 -8.95
CA ASP A 44 0.90 3.10 -8.00
C ASP A 44 1.34 1.63 -8.13
N ILE A 45 0.38 0.70 -8.31
CA ILE A 45 0.69 -0.71 -8.54
C ILE A 45 1.43 -0.92 -9.87
N TYR A 46 1.02 -0.23 -10.93
CA TYR A 46 1.74 -0.24 -12.20
C TYR A 46 3.20 0.20 -11.99
N ASP A 47 3.40 1.29 -11.27
CA ASP A 47 4.73 1.84 -10.97
C ASP A 47 5.57 0.88 -10.09
N VAL A 48 4.94 0.05 -9.23
CA VAL A 48 5.62 -1.06 -8.53
C VAL A 48 6.13 -2.10 -9.51
N PHE A 49 5.31 -2.56 -10.46
CA PHE A 49 5.74 -3.53 -11.48
C PHE A 49 6.82 -2.96 -12.39
N ASP A 50 6.70 -1.69 -12.77
CA ASP A 50 7.71 -1.00 -13.57
C ASP A 50 9.04 -0.89 -12.82
N PHE A 51 9.01 -0.60 -11.51
CA PHE A 51 10.21 -0.61 -10.66
C PHE A 51 10.82 -2.01 -10.53
N LEU A 52 10.03 -3.07 -10.39
CA LEU A 52 10.54 -4.44 -10.32
C LEU A 52 11.23 -4.86 -11.63
N GLN A 53 10.74 -4.37 -12.76
CA GLN A 53 11.37 -4.60 -14.06
C GLN A 53 12.60 -3.72 -14.29
N PHE A 54 12.56 -2.48 -13.81
CA PHE A 54 13.59 -1.47 -14.02
C PHE A 54 14.03 -0.86 -12.68
N THR A 55 14.85 -1.57 -11.94
CA THR A 55 15.24 -1.24 -10.55
C THR A 55 15.98 0.10 -10.38
N TYR A 56 16.46 0.70 -11.46
CA TYR A 56 17.08 2.03 -11.45
C TYR A 56 16.06 3.18 -11.38
N LYS A 57 14.80 2.92 -11.69
CA LYS A 57 13.72 3.91 -11.57
C LYS A 57 13.40 4.20 -10.11
N ARG A 58 12.97 5.42 -9.82
CA ARG A 58 12.58 5.87 -8.49
C ARG A 58 11.15 6.40 -8.54
N PRO A 59 10.13 5.53 -8.60
CA PRO A 59 8.75 5.97 -8.65
C PRO A 59 8.35 6.71 -7.37
N ARG A 60 7.40 7.64 -7.50
CA ARG A 60 6.75 8.31 -6.38
C ARG A 60 5.33 7.78 -6.28
N TYR A 61 5.07 7.06 -5.21
CA TYR A 61 3.74 6.54 -4.92
C TYR A 61 2.88 7.63 -4.28
N ARG A 62 1.61 7.71 -4.68
CA ARG A 62 0.66 8.73 -4.19
C ARG A 62 -0.20 8.21 -3.06
N THR A 63 -0.59 6.94 -3.15
CA THR A 63 -1.56 6.30 -2.26
C THR A 63 -0.92 5.15 -1.50
N LEU A 64 -0.06 4.37 -2.15
CA LEU A 64 0.54 3.20 -1.55
C LEU A 64 1.83 3.52 -0.78
N LEU A 65 2.00 2.86 0.35
CA LEU A 65 3.27 2.81 1.08
C LEU A 65 4.03 1.56 0.64
N VAL A 66 5.06 1.75 -0.16
CA VAL A 66 5.82 0.65 -0.78
C VAL A 66 7.16 0.47 -0.09
N SER A 67 7.39 -0.71 0.47
CA SER A 67 8.68 -1.08 1.08
C SER A 67 9.74 -1.41 0.01
N PRO A 68 11.02 -1.04 0.24
CA PRO A 68 11.56 -0.32 1.40
C PRO A 68 11.48 1.21 1.29
N HIS A 69 10.98 1.76 0.16
CA HIS A 69 11.19 3.16 -0.21
C HIS A 69 10.32 4.16 0.54
N SER A 70 9.03 3.87 0.72
CA SER A 70 8.07 4.85 1.26
C SER A 70 7.32 4.39 2.50
N THR A 71 7.38 3.11 2.86
CA THR A 71 6.61 2.57 4.00
C THR A 71 7.03 3.21 5.31
N ARG A 72 8.32 3.17 5.65
CA ARG A 72 8.80 3.73 6.92
C ARG A 72 8.56 5.25 7.04
N PRO A 73 9.02 6.08 6.09
CA PRO A 73 8.77 7.52 6.18
C PRO A 73 7.29 7.87 6.15
N GLY A 74 6.47 7.14 5.39
CA GLY A 74 5.02 7.35 5.36
C GLY A 74 4.33 7.01 6.68
N LEU A 75 4.68 5.89 7.32
CA LEU A 75 4.16 5.55 8.65
C LEU A 75 4.60 6.56 9.70
N MET A 76 5.86 6.99 9.69
CA MET A 76 6.34 8.02 10.62
C MET A 76 5.58 9.32 10.46
N HIS A 77 5.32 9.75 9.22
CA HIS A 77 4.53 10.95 8.96
C HIS A 77 3.10 10.84 9.52
N LEU A 78 2.43 9.69 9.35
CA LEU A 78 1.10 9.47 9.93
C LEU A 78 1.12 9.51 11.46
N ILE A 79 2.13 8.92 12.10
CA ILE A 79 2.31 8.98 13.56
C ILE A 79 2.50 10.44 14.02
N GLU A 80 3.35 11.20 13.34
CA GLU A 80 3.60 12.61 13.64
C GLU A 80 2.34 13.46 13.51
N GLN A 81 1.49 13.19 12.50
CA GLN A 81 0.20 13.85 12.35
C GLN A 81 -0.72 13.56 13.54
N GLU A 82 -0.83 12.31 13.99
CA GLU A 82 -1.65 11.96 15.16
C GLU A 82 -1.12 12.58 16.44
N ILE A 83 0.19 12.66 16.61
CA ILE A 83 0.80 13.38 17.74
C ILE A 83 0.44 14.88 17.70
N ALA A 84 0.48 15.49 16.53
CA ALA A 84 0.11 16.90 16.36
C ALA A 84 -1.38 17.14 16.66
N ASN A 85 -2.25 16.24 16.18
CA ASN A 85 -3.68 16.28 16.46
C ASN A 85 -3.95 16.19 17.97
N ALA A 86 -3.32 15.26 18.67
CA ALA A 86 -3.44 15.09 20.11
C ALA A 86 -2.99 16.36 20.88
N ARG A 87 -1.86 16.94 20.48
CA ARG A 87 -1.34 18.19 21.09
C ARG A 87 -2.26 19.39 20.84
N ALA A 88 -2.97 19.41 19.72
CA ALA A 88 -3.95 20.45 19.40
C ALA A 88 -5.33 20.23 20.08
N GLY A 89 -5.50 19.15 20.84
CA GLY A 89 -6.75 18.80 21.53
C GLY A 89 -7.78 18.14 20.62
N TYR A 90 -7.42 17.72 19.43
CA TYR A 90 -8.27 16.92 18.56
C TYR A 90 -8.26 15.43 18.98
N ARG A 91 -9.30 14.71 18.58
CA ARG A 91 -9.28 13.25 18.73
C ARG A 91 -8.14 12.67 17.89
N ALA A 92 -7.27 11.91 18.52
CA ALA A 92 -6.16 11.21 17.89
C ALA A 92 -6.21 9.73 18.30
N GLU A 93 -6.11 8.84 17.34
CA GLU A 93 -6.16 7.41 17.58
C GLU A 93 -5.41 6.67 16.48
N MET A 94 -4.61 5.68 16.88
CA MET A 94 -3.93 4.81 15.93
C MET A 94 -4.10 3.36 16.35
N THR A 95 -4.46 2.51 15.39
CA THR A 95 -4.48 1.06 15.57
C THR A 95 -3.54 0.42 14.56
N LEU A 96 -2.55 -0.32 15.04
CA LEU A 96 -1.60 -1.05 14.21
C LEU A 96 -1.76 -2.55 14.44
N LYS A 97 -1.97 -3.30 13.34
CA LYS A 97 -1.92 -4.77 13.35
C LYS A 97 -0.77 -5.23 12.46
N CYS A 98 0.23 -5.87 13.04
CA CYS A 98 1.38 -6.41 12.31
C CYS A 98 1.85 -7.72 12.94
N ASN A 99 2.54 -8.55 12.18
CA ASN A 99 3.12 -9.80 12.70
C ASN A 99 4.38 -9.53 13.53
N ASN A 100 5.15 -8.55 13.10
CA ASN A 100 6.41 -8.19 13.76
C ASN A 100 6.74 -6.73 13.46
N LEU A 101 7.21 -6.03 14.47
CA LEU A 101 7.73 -4.67 14.36
C LEU A 101 9.21 -4.70 14.71
N VAL A 102 10.07 -4.42 13.72
CA VAL A 102 11.53 -4.47 13.85
C VAL A 102 12.09 -3.08 13.54
N ASP A 103 11.62 -2.07 14.26
CA ASP A 103 12.14 -0.70 14.17
C ASP A 103 12.51 -0.24 15.57
N ASN A 104 13.73 0.28 15.74
CA ASN A 104 14.27 0.71 17.03
C ASN A 104 13.96 2.17 17.37
N GLN A 105 13.08 2.82 16.62
CA GLN A 105 12.69 4.23 16.84
C GLN A 105 11.26 4.38 17.30
#